data_e7ba6b26a0084d46ccb0c3e032e4b74e
#
_entry.id   e7ba6b26a0084d46ccb0c3e032e4b74e
#
_cell.length_a   1.000
_cell.length_b   1.000
_cell.length_c   1.000
_cell.angle_alpha   90.00
_cell.angle_beta   90.00
_cell.angle_gamma   90.00
#
_symmetry.space_group_name_H-M   'P 1'
#
loop_
_entity.id
_entity.type
_entity.pdbx_description
1 polymer ?
#
loop_
_entity_poly.entity_id
_entity_poly.type
_entity_poly.pdbx_seq_one_letter_code
_entity_poly.pdbx_strand_id
1 'polypeptide(L)'
;IKIKPYMKEGFHFFPHRTDFQWAATAGKEGTKPINLSCAFPYAGHFVMRTGWERDDMYLFFDGGPFGFGHQHEDKLNIVICSNGRVQIVDPGNYPYNSSLWREYVISTRAHNTVMVDGMEQGRKGESPESYLVSEPLPHTWVSEPYFDYASASYNNGYGPARDRTVTHTRSILFVKPDFWIVADFLNPSNNLPHTYEAMFHLDSKETKVVGNGRGIETRNDVGGDFGIYTLAN
;
A
#
# COMPACT_ATOMS: atom_id res chain seq x y z
N ILE A 1 -3.94 -15.13 -4.99
CA ILE A 1 -2.96 -15.76 -5.91
C ILE A 1 -2.34 -16.94 -5.19
N LYS A 2 -2.33 -18.14 -5.84
CA LYS A 2 -1.66 -19.33 -5.29
C LYS A 2 -0.17 -19.24 -5.64
N ILE A 3 0.65 -18.71 -4.75
CA ILE A 3 2.09 -18.50 -4.99
C ILE A 3 2.91 -19.80 -5.04
N LYS A 4 2.48 -20.84 -4.30
CA LYS A 4 3.21 -22.10 -4.15
C LYS A 4 3.61 -22.78 -5.48
N PRO A 5 2.73 -22.89 -6.50
CA PRO A 5 3.12 -23.48 -7.78
C PRO A 5 4.26 -22.72 -8.46
N TYR A 6 4.19 -21.38 -8.45
CA TYR A 6 5.23 -20.54 -9.07
C TYR A 6 6.57 -20.65 -8.33
N MET A 7 6.54 -20.74 -7.01
CA MET A 7 7.76 -20.95 -6.22
C MET A 7 8.37 -22.33 -6.46
N LYS A 8 7.52 -23.37 -6.64
CA LYS A 8 7.98 -24.72 -7.00
C LYS A 8 8.66 -24.73 -8.37
N GLU A 9 8.06 -24.07 -9.33
CA GLU A 9 8.63 -23.91 -10.68
C GLU A 9 9.93 -23.09 -10.63
N GLY A 10 9.94 -21.98 -9.89
CA GLY A 10 11.12 -21.17 -9.65
C GLY A 10 12.28 -21.97 -9.04
N PHE A 11 12.00 -22.83 -8.07
CA PHE A 11 13.01 -23.74 -7.49
C PHE A 11 13.51 -24.77 -8.49
N HIS A 12 12.64 -25.27 -9.39
CA HIS A 12 13.04 -26.19 -10.44
C HIS A 12 14.08 -25.56 -11.38
N PHE A 13 13.88 -24.29 -11.79
CA PHE A 13 14.82 -23.57 -12.65
C PHE A 13 16.05 -23.03 -11.90
N PHE A 14 15.90 -22.74 -10.61
CA PHE A 14 16.96 -22.15 -9.77
C PHE A 14 17.14 -22.97 -8.48
N PRO A 15 17.72 -24.19 -8.55
CA PRO A 15 17.78 -25.09 -7.38
C PRO A 15 18.68 -24.57 -6.24
N HIS A 16 19.53 -23.59 -6.49
CA HIS A 16 20.30 -22.90 -5.45
C HIS A 16 19.46 -21.92 -4.63
N ARG A 17 18.25 -21.50 -5.14
CA ARG A 17 17.30 -20.64 -4.45
C ARG A 17 16.42 -21.47 -3.51
N THR A 18 17.01 -21.91 -2.41
CA THR A 18 16.32 -22.72 -1.39
C THR A 18 15.21 -21.95 -0.67
N ASP A 19 15.19 -20.63 -0.77
CA ASP A 19 14.09 -19.76 -0.36
C ASP A 19 12.82 -19.97 -1.20
N PHE A 20 12.96 -20.29 -2.50
CA PHE A 20 11.82 -20.69 -3.33
C PHE A 20 11.23 -22.02 -2.88
N GLN A 21 12.09 -22.99 -2.50
CA GLN A 21 11.65 -24.26 -1.93
C GLN A 21 10.91 -24.03 -0.61
N TRP A 22 11.44 -23.17 0.25
CA TRP A 22 10.81 -22.82 1.52
C TRP A 22 9.40 -22.24 1.30
N ALA A 23 9.24 -21.27 0.38
CA ALA A 23 7.95 -20.69 0.06
C ALA A 23 6.98 -21.70 -0.58
N ALA A 24 7.48 -22.58 -1.49
CA ALA A 24 6.68 -23.62 -2.14
C ALA A 24 6.12 -24.64 -1.15
N THR A 25 6.89 -24.99 -0.10
CA THR A 25 6.53 -26.01 0.88
C THR A 25 5.87 -25.44 2.14
N ALA A 26 5.66 -24.12 2.19
CA ALA A 26 5.19 -23.42 3.37
C ALA A 26 6.10 -23.65 4.60
N GLY A 27 7.40 -23.52 4.41
CA GLY A 27 8.39 -23.60 5.46
C GLY A 27 8.84 -25.00 5.86
N LYS A 28 8.37 -26.06 5.17
CA LYS A 28 8.72 -27.45 5.51
C LYS A 28 10.11 -27.86 5.02
N GLU A 29 10.54 -27.29 3.90
CA GLU A 29 11.82 -27.56 3.28
C GLU A 29 12.44 -26.28 2.76
N GLY A 30 13.77 -26.28 2.58
CA GLY A 30 14.51 -25.10 2.11
C GLY A 30 14.92 -24.16 3.24
N THR A 31 15.27 -22.93 2.89
CA THR A 31 15.80 -21.93 3.83
C THR A 31 14.90 -20.70 3.86
N LYS A 32 14.45 -20.31 5.07
CA LYS A 32 13.67 -19.09 5.25
C LYS A 32 14.44 -17.89 4.68
N PRO A 33 13.79 -17.00 3.88
CA PRO A 33 14.47 -15.81 3.37
C PRO A 33 15.01 -14.94 4.50
N ILE A 34 16.25 -14.45 4.33
CA ILE A 34 16.93 -13.62 5.33
C ILE A 34 16.41 -12.19 5.31
N ASN A 35 16.15 -11.66 4.10
CA ASN A 35 15.68 -10.29 3.93
C ASN A 35 14.21 -10.19 4.33
N LEU A 36 13.92 -9.33 5.29
CA LEU A 36 12.57 -9.07 5.76
C LEU A 36 11.92 -7.95 4.96
N SER A 37 12.51 -6.77 5.03
CA SER A 37 12.00 -5.58 4.33
C SER A 37 12.81 -5.32 3.07
N CYS A 38 12.15 -4.81 2.02
CA CYS A 38 12.81 -4.54 0.74
C CYS A 38 12.08 -3.45 -0.05
N ALA A 39 12.85 -2.77 -0.91
CA ALA A 39 12.34 -1.84 -1.91
C ALA A 39 12.52 -2.43 -3.32
N PHE A 40 11.56 -2.14 -4.19
CA PHE A 40 11.59 -2.40 -5.62
C PHE A 40 11.53 -1.05 -6.36
N PRO A 41 12.67 -0.35 -6.52
CA PRO A 41 12.68 1.07 -6.87
C PRO A 41 11.99 1.38 -8.20
N TYR A 42 12.16 0.54 -9.23
CA TYR A 42 11.52 0.75 -10.54
C TYR A 42 10.00 0.55 -10.51
N ALA A 43 9.51 -0.35 -9.67
CA ALA A 43 8.09 -0.50 -9.43
C ALA A 43 7.54 0.52 -8.42
N GLY A 44 8.44 1.14 -7.63
CA GLY A 44 8.08 2.02 -6.53
C GLY A 44 7.39 1.30 -5.37
N HIS A 45 7.62 0.00 -5.25
CA HIS A 45 7.00 -0.82 -4.21
C HIS A 45 7.93 -0.98 -3.01
N PHE A 46 7.39 -0.76 -1.82
CA PHE A 46 8.11 -0.90 -0.56
C PHE A 46 7.40 -1.92 0.32
N VAL A 47 8.18 -2.87 0.82
CA VAL A 47 7.70 -3.93 1.70
C VAL A 47 8.41 -3.84 3.03
N MET A 48 7.66 -3.70 4.10
CA MET A 48 8.15 -3.64 5.49
C MET A 48 7.59 -4.82 6.26
N ARG A 49 8.42 -5.53 7.03
CA ARG A 49 7.94 -6.66 7.84
C ARG A 49 8.84 -6.99 9.03
N THR A 50 8.26 -7.69 10.01
CA THR A 50 9.00 -8.20 11.17
C THR A 50 9.49 -9.63 10.97
N GLY A 51 8.86 -10.39 10.09
CA GLY A 51 9.20 -11.79 9.83
C GLY A 51 8.43 -12.39 8.67
N TRP A 52 8.42 -13.73 8.62
CA TRP A 52 7.78 -14.52 7.58
C TRP A 52 6.70 -15.46 8.13
N GLU A 53 6.41 -15.37 9.43
CA GLU A 53 5.34 -16.15 10.02
C GLU A 53 3.98 -15.48 9.79
N ARG A 54 2.93 -16.24 10.02
CA ARG A 54 1.57 -15.76 9.76
C ARG A 54 1.20 -14.53 10.59
N ASP A 55 1.67 -14.48 11.82
CA ASP A 55 1.32 -13.43 12.79
C ASP A 55 2.26 -12.23 12.73
N ASP A 56 3.34 -12.32 11.93
CA ASP A 56 4.27 -11.23 11.73
C ASP A 56 3.60 -10.01 11.07
N MET A 57 4.13 -8.84 11.39
CA MET A 57 3.65 -7.60 10.86
C MET A 57 4.18 -7.38 9.43
N TYR A 58 3.31 -6.91 8.56
CA TYR A 58 3.60 -6.64 7.16
C TYR A 58 2.89 -5.38 6.69
N LEU A 59 3.61 -4.54 5.97
CA LEU A 59 3.07 -3.41 5.24
C LEU A 59 3.61 -3.42 3.80
N PHE A 60 2.72 -3.23 2.85
CA PHE A 60 3.01 -2.90 1.46
C PHE A 60 2.67 -1.43 1.22
N PHE A 61 3.55 -0.68 0.58
CA PHE A 61 3.37 0.70 0.18
C PHE A 61 3.64 0.86 -1.32
N ASP A 62 2.69 1.41 -2.05
CA ASP A 62 2.81 1.72 -3.48
C ASP A 62 3.18 3.19 -3.71
N GLY A 63 4.46 3.47 -3.85
CA GLY A 63 4.99 4.79 -4.23
C GLY A 63 5.37 4.88 -5.72
N GLY A 64 4.92 3.94 -6.55
CA GLY A 64 5.32 3.79 -7.94
C GLY A 64 4.50 4.61 -8.94
N PRO A 65 4.81 4.48 -10.24
CA PRO A 65 3.98 5.03 -11.31
C PRO A 65 2.70 4.21 -11.49
N PHE A 66 1.73 4.73 -12.25
CA PHE A 66 0.54 3.95 -12.63
C PHE A 66 0.85 2.71 -13.47
N GLY A 67 1.99 2.71 -14.16
CA GLY A 67 2.39 1.62 -15.05
C GLY A 67 1.60 1.59 -16.37
N PHE A 68 1.98 0.65 -17.26
CA PHE A 68 1.41 0.56 -18.61
C PHE A 68 -0.03 0.05 -18.65
N GLY A 69 -0.38 -0.92 -17.80
CA GLY A 69 -1.69 -1.56 -17.84
C GLY A 69 -2.19 -1.98 -16.46
N HIS A 70 -3.46 -2.39 -16.42
CA HIS A 70 -4.16 -2.78 -15.18
C HIS A 70 -4.16 -1.68 -14.11
N GLN A 71 -4.15 -0.42 -14.54
CA GLN A 71 -4.03 0.75 -13.68
C GLN A 71 -5.25 0.94 -12.79
N HIS A 72 -4.99 1.29 -11.53
CA HIS A 72 -5.94 1.84 -10.58
C HIS A 72 -5.50 3.26 -10.18
N GLU A 73 -6.39 4.04 -9.61
CA GLU A 73 -6.07 5.38 -9.08
C GLU A 73 -5.66 5.26 -7.60
N ASP A 74 -4.56 4.53 -7.38
CA ASP A 74 -4.12 3.97 -6.11
C ASP A 74 -2.72 4.42 -5.66
N LYS A 75 -2.23 5.52 -6.18
CA LYS A 75 -0.90 6.02 -5.80
C LYS A 75 -0.84 6.34 -4.31
N LEU A 76 0.27 5.93 -3.68
CA LEU A 76 0.52 6.02 -2.25
C LEU A 76 -0.41 5.14 -1.40
N ASN A 77 -1.03 4.11 -2.00
CA ASN A 77 -1.85 3.12 -1.29
C ASN A 77 -0.98 2.26 -0.35
N ILE A 78 -1.61 1.78 0.72
CA ILE A 78 -1.01 0.84 1.66
C ILE A 78 -1.90 -0.37 1.90
N VAL A 79 -1.27 -1.50 2.18
CA VAL A 79 -1.94 -2.71 2.68
C VAL A 79 -1.21 -3.15 3.94
N ILE A 80 -1.94 -3.48 5.01
CA ILE A 80 -1.35 -3.89 6.29
C ILE A 80 -1.90 -5.26 6.70
N CYS A 81 -0.98 -6.14 7.09
CA CYS A 81 -1.30 -7.41 7.74
C CYS A 81 -0.62 -7.49 9.10
N SER A 82 -1.31 -8.00 10.09
CA SER A 82 -0.78 -8.34 11.42
C SER A 82 -1.69 -9.33 12.12
N ASN A 83 -1.18 -10.02 13.12
CA ASN A 83 -1.97 -10.97 13.90
C ASN A 83 -2.72 -12.02 13.05
N GLY A 84 -2.07 -12.49 11.98
CA GLY A 84 -2.58 -13.55 11.13
C GLY A 84 -3.67 -13.16 10.13
N ARG A 85 -3.96 -11.86 9.95
CA ARG A 85 -4.99 -11.37 9.03
C ARG A 85 -4.61 -10.07 8.35
N VAL A 86 -5.33 -9.73 7.29
CA VAL A 86 -5.30 -8.39 6.71
C VAL A 86 -6.04 -7.44 7.66
N GLN A 87 -5.47 -6.28 7.93
CA GLN A 87 -6.05 -5.24 8.79
C GLN A 87 -6.52 -4.04 7.95
N ILE A 88 -5.64 -3.54 7.06
CA ILE A 88 -5.99 -2.54 6.05
C ILE A 88 -5.97 -3.25 4.69
N VAL A 89 -7.12 -3.29 4.04
CA VAL A 89 -7.39 -4.08 2.83
C VAL A 89 -7.40 -3.20 1.59
N ASP A 90 -6.90 -3.76 0.49
CA ASP A 90 -7.08 -3.24 -0.86
C ASP A 90 -8.24 -3.98 -1.55
N PRO A 91 -9.06 -3.31 -2.39
CA PRO A 91 -10.19 -3.95 -3.06
C PRO A 91 -9.76 -5.04 -4.07
N GLY A 92 -8.48 -5.07 -4.44
CA GLY A 92 -7.93 -6.01 -5.40
C GLY A 92 -8.45 -5.77 -6.82
N ASN A 93 -8.57 -6.84 -7.59
CA ASN A 93 -9.02 -6.78 -8.98
C ASN A 93 -10.50 -7.17 -9.11
N TYR A 94 -11.20 -6.57 -10.07
CA TYR A 94 -12.56 -6.87 -10.43
C TYR A 94 -12.67 -7.14 -11.94
N PRO A 95 -13.59 -7.98 -12.40
CA PRO A 95 -13.77 -8.29 -13.82
C PRO A 95 -13.84 -7.04 -14.69
N TYR A 96 -13.22 -7.09 -15.88
CA TYR A 96 -13.24 -6.00 -16.85
C TYR A 96 -14.60 -5.90 -17.52
N ASN A 97 -15.51 -5.18 -16.89
CA ASN A 97 -16.85 -4.90 -17.37
C ASN A 97 -17.24 -3.45 -17.08
N SER A 98 -18.38 -3.00 -17.58
CA SER A 98 -18.88 -1.63 -17.41
C SER A 98 -19.75 -1.49 -16.14
N SER A 99 -19.47 -2.25 -15.07
CA SER A 99 -20.25 -2.17 -13.85
C SER A 99 -19.76 -1.04 -12.93
N LEU A 100 -20.65 -0.51 -12.09
CA LEU A 100 -20.32 0.44 -11.03
C LEU A 100 -19.28 -0.12 -10.06
N TRP A 101 -19.26 -1.46 -9.85
CA TRP A 101 -18.24 -2.10 -9.03
C TRP A 101 -16.86 -2.03 -9.66
N ARG A 102 -16.76 -2.21 -11.00
CA ARG A 102 -15.45 -2.03 -11.67
C ARG A 102 -14.98 -0.59 -11.57
N GLU A 103 -15.89 0.38 -11.78
CA GLU A 103 -15.57 1.80 -11.64
C GLU A 103 -15.10 2.13 -10.24
N TYR A 104 -15.78 1.63 -9.20
CA TYR A 104 -15.39 1.82 -7.81
C TYR A 104 -14.01 1.22 -7.51
N VAL A 105 -13.79 -0.06 -7.86
CA VAL A 105 -12.55 -0.79 -7.50
C VAL A 105 -11.29 -0.16 -8.09
N ILE A 106 -11.38 0.52 -9.24
CA ILE A 106 -10.24 1.21 -9.86
C ILE A 106 -10.11 2.68 -9.45
N SER A 107 -11.05 3.19 -8.68
CA SER A 107 -11.10 4.59 -8.24
C SER A 107 -10.25 4.83 -6.98
N THR A 108 -9.80 6.06 -6.76
CA THR A 108 -9.05 6.45 -5.56
C THR A 108 -9.82 6.16 -4.28
N ARG A 109 -11.15 6.32 -4.33
CA ARG A 109 -12.03 6.09 -3.19
C ARG A 109 -11.99 4.66 -2.65
N ALA A 110 -11.61 3.69 -3.46
CA ALA A 110 -11.52 2.28 -3.06
C ALA A 110 -10.17 1.90 -2.43
N HIS A 111 -9.21 2.81 -2.41
CA HIS A 111 -7.83 2.57 -1.95
C HIS A 111 -7.50 3.37 -0.68
N ASN A 112 -6.43 3.00 0.00
CA ASN A 112 -5.99 3.60 1.25
C ASN A 112 -5.04 4.79 0.98
N THR A 113 -5.57 5.85 0.40
CA THR A 113 -4.83 7.04 0.00
C THR A 113 -5.67 8.30 0.21
N VAL A 114 -5.27 9.44 -0.36
CA VAL A 114 -5.92 10.74 -0.13
C VAL A 114 -6.62 11.23 -1.40
N MET A 115 -7.85 11.71 -1.25
CA MET A 115 -8.57 12.53 -2.24
C MET A 115 -8.37 14.02 -1.90
N VAL A 116 -8.35 14.86 -2.92
CA VAL A 116 -8.25 16.31 -2.79
C VAL A 116 -9.48 16.96 -3.39
N ASP A 117 -10.16 17.82 -2.62
CA ASP A 117 -11.39 18.53 -3.02
C ASP A 117 -12.49 17.60 -3.57
N GLY A 118 -12.61 16.41 -2.97
CA GLY A 118 -13.52 15.38 -3.41
C GLY A 118 -13.16 14.75 -4.77
N MET A 119 -11.98 15.08 -5.34
CA MET A 119 -11.49 14.58 -6.60
C MET A 119 -10.54 13.41 -6.41
N GLU A 120 -10.63 12.45 -7.33
CA GLU A 120 -9.80 11.26 -7.41
C GLU A 120 -8.48 11.56 -8.13
N GLN A 121 -7.51 10.68 -8.02
CA GLN A 121 -6.25 10.76 -8.76
C GLN A 121 -6.48 10.67 -10.26
N GLY A 122 -5.81 11.51 -11.02
CA GLY A 122 -6.03 11.67 -12.46
C GLY A 122 -5.18 10.73 -13.29
N ARG A 123 -5.65 9.49 -13.47
CA ARG A 123 -5.01 8.49 -14.35
C ARG A 123 -5.51 8.57 -15.80
N LYS A 124 -6.72 9.08 -16.02
CA LYS A 124 -7.34 9.18 -17.35
C LYS A 124 -6.80 10.38 -18.12
N GLY A 125 -6.78 10.27 -19.47
CA GLY A 125 -6.38 11.37 -20.36
C GLY A 125 -4.92 11.37 -20.79
N GLU A 126 -4.10 10.44 -20.30
CA GLU A 126 -2.75 10.17 -20.80
C GLU A 126 -2.68 8.81 -21.46
N SER A 127 -1.75 8.63 -22.39
CA SER A 127 -1.49 7.31 -22.93
C SER A 127 -0.82 6.42 -21.87
N PRO A 128 -1.05 5.10 -21.88
CA PRO A 128 -0.37 4.18 -20.96
C PRO A 128 1.16 4.31 -20.99
N GLU A 129 1.74 4.64 -22.15
CA GLU A 129 3.16 4.81 -22.33
C GLU A 129 3.73 5.98 -21.51
N SER A 130 2.93 7.02 -21.25
CA SER A 130 3.35 8.18 -20.47
C SER A 130 3.61 7.85 -18.99
N TYR A 131 3.12 6.71 -18.52
CA TYR A 131 3.33 6.22 -17.15
C TYR A 131 4.48 5.22 -17.03
N LEU A 132 5.16 4.90 -18.13
CA LEU A 132 6.40 4.12 -18.09
C LEU A 132 7.55 5.00 -17.65
N VAL A 133 8.36 4.50 -16.74
CA VAL A 133 9.54 5.19 -16.25
C VAL A 133 10.79 4.39 -16.61
N SER A 134 11.83 5.09 -17.10
CA SER A 134 13.15 4.51 -17.37
C SER A 134 14.03 4.49 -16.11
N GLU A 135 13.74 5.37 -15.16
CA GLU A 135 14.43 5.50 -13.89
C GLU A 135 13.42 5.48 -12.74
N PRO A 136 13.81 5.04 -11.55
CA PRO A 136 12.94 5.07 -10.38
C PRO A 136 12.38 6.47 -10.11
N LEU A 137 11.10 6.56 -9.77
CA LEU A 137 10.54 7.81 -9.25
C LEU A 137 11.26 8.22 -7.97
N PRO A 138 11.36 9.55 -7.69
CA PRO A 138 11.96 10.02 -6.44
C PRO A 138 11.30 9.40 -5.21
N HIS A 139 12.11 8.76 -4.38
CA HIS A 139 11.66 8.12 -3.14
C HIS A 139 12.77 8.16 -2.09
N THR A 140 12.40 7.90 -0.86
CA THR A 140 13.34 7.61 0.22
C THR A 140 13.06 6.22 0.76
N TRP A 141 14.11 5.44 0.99
CA TRP A 141 14.04 4.13 1.62
C TRP A 141 15.17 3.93 2.61
N VAL A 142 14.83 3.56 3.83
CA VAL A 142 15.78 3.15 4.87
C VAL A 142 15.22 1.90 5.55
N SER A 143 16.04 0.89 5.76
CA SER A 143 15.66 -0.31 6.51
C SER A 143 16.76 -0.66 7.51
N GLU A 144 16.40 -0.62 8.77
CA GLU A 144 17.26 -0.88 9.92
C GLU A 144 16.66 -1.98 10.81
N PRO A 145 17.42 -2.57 11.73
CA PRO A 145 16.89 -3.62 12.62
C PRO A 145 15.64 -3.19 13.41
N TYR A 146 15.54 -1.92 13.79
CA TYR A 146 14.48 -1.41 14.66
C TYR A 146 13.44 -0.56 13.96
N PHE A 147 13.67 -0.18 12.71
CA PHE A 147 12.69 0.57 11.93
C PHE A 147 12.88 0.40 10.43
N ASP A 148 11.80 0.60 9.68
CA ASP A 148 11.83 0.88 8.24
C ASP A 148 11.22 2.25 7.99
N TYR A 149 11.72 2.95 6.99
CA TYR A 149 11.16 4.21 6.54
C TYR A 149 11.05 4.23 5.01
N ALA A 150 9.88 4.65 4.51
CA ALA A 150 9.67 4.91 3.09
C ALA A 150 8.95 6.23 2.90
N SER A 151 9.28 6.96 1.84
CA SER A 151 8.56 8.15 1.43
C SER A 151 8.51 8.24 -0.09
N ALA A 152 7.33 8.59 -0.62
CA ALA A 152 7.09 8.82 -2.04
C ALA A 152 6.05 9.92 -2.24
N SER A 153 6.00 10.49 -3.45
CA SER A 153 5.12 11.62 -3.76
C SER A 153 4.27 11.34 -4.99
N TYR A 154 3.04 11.87 -4.97
CA TYR A 154 2.12 11.92 -6.09
C TYR A 154 1.87 13.36 -6.51
N ASN A 155 2.11 13.69 -7.76
CA ASN A 155 1.94 15.03 -8.35
C ASN A 155 1.36 14.99 -9.77
N ASN A 156 0.72 13.86 -10.15
CA ASN A 156 0.13 13.72 -11.49
C ASN A 156 -1.23 14.41 -11.63
N GLY A 157 -1.77 14.94 -10.53
CA GLY A 157 -2.98 15.76 -10.49
C GLY A 157 -4.24 14.99 -10.12
N TYR A 158 -5.26 15.74 -9.72
CA TYR A 158 -6.55 15.24 -9.24
C TYR A 158 -7.68 15.66 -10.18
N GLY A 159 -8.70 14.82 -10.24
CA GLY A 159 -9.89 15.05 -11.06
C GLY A 159 -9.66 14.92 -12.56
N PRO A 160 -10.74 15.13 -13.36
CA PRO A 160 -10.70 14.99 -14.83
C PRO A 160 -9.75 15.98 -15.51
N ALA A 161 -9.58 17.16 -14.93
CA ALA A 161 -8.66 18.19 -15.41
C ALA A 161 -7.20 17.93 -15.00
N ARG A 162 -6.98 16.93 -14.14
CA ARG A 162 -5.65 16.61 -13.59
C ARG A 162 -4.98 17.83 -12.96
N ASP A 163 -5.71 18.46 -12.05
CA ASP A 163 -5.22 19.62 -11.32
C ASP A 163 -4.00 19.23 -10.48
N ARG A 164 -2.85 19.82 -10.81
CA ARG A 164 -1.55 19.57 -10.17
C ARG A 164 -1.20 20.61 -9.10
N THR A 165 -2.17 21.39 -8.65
CA THR A 165 -1.92 22.41 -7.63
C THR A 165 -1.55 21.82 -6.28
N VAL A 166 -1.95 20.58 -5.99
CA VAL A 166 -1.60 19.89 -4.75
C VAL A 166 -0.69 18.71 -5.03
N THR A 167 0.47 18.69 -4.36
CA THR A 167 1.35 17.52 -4.29
C THR A 167 1.08 16.78 -2.99
N HIS A 168 0.83 15.47 -3.07
CA HIS A 168 0.71 14.58 -1.93
C HIS A 168 2.00 13.80 -1.72
N THR A 169 2.62 13.91 -0.56
CA THR A 169 3.75 13.09 -0.12
C THR A 169 3.32 12.25 1.06
N ARG A 170 3.43 10.93 0.94
CA ARG A 170 3.21 10.00 2.06
C ARG A 170 4.54 9.47 2.54
N SER A 171 4.75 9.54 3.85
CA SER A 171 5.88 8.95 4.56
C SER A 171 5.38 7.90 5.53
N ILE A 172 6.04 6.77 5.58
CA ILE A 172 5.72 5.66 6.46
C ILE A 172 6.94 5.33 7.29
N LEU A 173 6.80 5.39 8.60
CA LEU A 173 7.79 4.88 9.55
C LEU A 173 7.20 3.65 10.24
N PHE A 174 7.86 2.51 10.09
CA PHE A 174 7.56 1.29 10.82
C PHE A 174 8.51 1.15 12.00
N VAL A 175 8.03 1.30 13.20
CA VAL A 175 8.76 1.04 14.44
C VAL A 175 8.57 -0.43 14.79
N LYS A 176 9.61 -1.22 14.61
CA LYS A 176 9.55 -2.69 14.76
C LYS A 176 9.69 -3.12 16.21
N PRO A 177 8.87 -4.04 16.71
CA PRO A 177 7.75 -4.71 16.04
C PRO A 177 6.37 -4.09 16.40
N ASP A 178 6.30 -2.81 16.72
CA ASP A 178 5.20 -2.27 17.52
C ASP A 178 4.09 -1.60 16.68
N PHE A 179 4.43 -0.59 15.84
CA PHE A 179 3.42 0.20 15.11
C PHE A 179 3.97 0.89 13.86
N TRP A 180 3.07 1.41 13.05
CA TRP A 180 3.40 2.29 11.92
C TRP A 180 2.92 3.72 12.19
N ILE A 181 3.70 4.68 11.72
CA ILE A 181 3.27 6.08 11.58
C ILE A 181 3.12 6.34 10.09
N VAL A 182 1.93 6.75 9.67
CA VAL A 182 1.64 7.21 8.31
C VAL A 182 1.47 8.72 8.38
N ALA A 183 2.31 9.46 7.66
CA ALA A 183 2.26 10.91 7.59
C ALA A 183 1.97 11.36 6.15
N ASP A 184 0.85 12.05 5.96
CA ASP A 184 0.44 12.63 4.69
C ASP A 184 0.71 14.13 4.68
N PHE A 185 1.54 14.58 3.76
CA PHE A 185 1.85 15.98 3.53
C PHE A 185 1.20 16.43 2.22
N LEU A 186 0.19 17.29 2.33
CA LEU A 186 -0.53 17.87 1.21
C LEU A 186 -0.01 19.30 1.02
N ASN A 187 0.76 19.51 -0.04
CA ASN A 187 1.42 20.78 -0.30
C ASN A 187 0.77 21.50 -1.50
N PRO A 188 -0.13 22.48 -1.24
CA PRO A 188 -0.72 23.26 -2.30
C PRO A 188 0.28 24.30 -2.84
N SER A 189 0.28 24.49 -4.17
CA SER A 189 1.07 25.54 -4.83
C SER A 189 0.32 26.86 -4.99
N ASN A 190 -0.94 26.92 -4.54
CA ASN A 190 -1.79 28.10 -4.52
C ASN A 190 -2.22 28.45 -3.08
N ASN A 191 -2.91 29.59 -2.92
CA ASN A 191 -3.44 30.03 -1.63
C ASN A 191 -4.95 29.77 -1.46
N LEU A 192 -5.52 28.88 -2.27
CA LEU A 192 -6.93 28.53 -2.15
C LEU A 192 -7.13 27.51 -1.03
N PRO A 193 -8.29 27.51 -0.36
CA PRO A 193 -8.62 26.47 0.60
C PRO A 193 -8.84 25.13 -0.13
N HIS A 194 -8.30 24.06 0.42
CA HIS A 194 -8.46 22.70 -0.08
C HIS A 194 -9.03 21.79 1.01
N THR A 195 -9.75 20.77 0.60
CA THR A 195 -10.21 19.68 1.47
C THR A 195 -9.43 18.42 1.17
N TYR A 196 -9.08 17.67 2.22
CA TYR A 196 -8.32 16.43 2.11
C TYR A 196 -9.05 15.30 2.81
N GLU A 197 -9.29 14.21 2.09
CA GLU A 197 -9.97 13.02 2.62
C GLU A 197 -9.01 11.84 2.59
N ALA A 198 -8.43 11.49 3.74
CA ALA A 198 -7.62 10.27 3.88
C ALA A 198 -8.54 9.06 4.13
N MET A 199 -8.41 8.04 3.31
CA MET A 199 -9.24 6.84 3.39
C MET A 199 -8.43 5.65 3.89
N PHE A 200 -9.07 4.85 4.75
CA PHE A 200 -8.53 3.59 5.25
C PHE A 200 -9.64 2.54 5.28
N HIS A 201 -9.45 1.43 4.56
CA HIS A 201 -10.40 0.33 4.46
C HIS A 201 -10.01 -0.78 5.42
N LEU A 202 -10.77 -0.91 6.49
CA LEU A 202 -10.53 -1.91 7.54
C LEU A 202 -11.23 -3.23 7.17
N ASP A 203 -10.51 -4.34 7.26
CA ASP A 203 -11.09 -5.69 7.13
C ASP A 203 -11.77 -6.10 8.45
N SER A 204 -12.85 -5.41 8.79
CA SER A 204 -13.64 -5.68 9.99
C SER A 204 -15.11 -5.37 9.74
N LYS A 205 -15.99 -6.18 10.34
CA LYS A 205 -17.43 -5.94 10.29
C LYS A 205 -17.89 -4.91 11.33
N GLU A 206 -17.13 -4.77 12.41
CA GLU A 206 -17.44 -3.87 13.48
C GLU A 206 -16.26 -3.00 13.82
N THR A 207 -16.52 -1.72 14.02
CA THR A 207 -15.53 -0.74 14.46
C THR A 207 -16.09 0.10 15.60
N LYS A 208 -15.20 0.62 16.43
CA LYS A 208 -15.53 1.54 17.52
C LYS A 208 -14.71 2.80 17.40
N VAL A 209 -15.38 3.95 17.42
CA VAL A 209 -14.72 5.25 17.55
C VAL A 209 -14.25 5.42 19.01
N VAL A 210 -12.99 5.80 19.16
CA VAL A 210 -12.34 5.96 20.48
C VAL A 210 -11.65 7.33 20.57
N GLY A 211 -11.18 7.69 21.77
CA GLY A 211 -10.38 8.88 21.97
C GLY A 211 -11.10 10.19 21.56
N ASN A 212 -12.41 10.32 21.83
CA ASN A 212 -13.22 11.50 21.44
C ASN A 212 -13.18 11.78 19.92
N GLY A 213 -13.26 10.72 19.11
CA GLY A 213 -13.24 10.84 17.64
C GLY A 213 -11.83 10.84 17.03
N ARG A 214 -10.78 10.67 17.82
CA ARG A 214 -9.40 10.67 17.34
C ARG A 214 -8.88 9.29 16.92
N GLY A 215 -9.66 8.23 17.10
CA GLY A 215 -9.26 6.89 16.72
C GLY A 215 -10.44 6.01 16.35
N ILE A 216 -10.13 4.96 15.60
CA ILE A 216 -11.03 3.87 15.25
C ILE A 216 -10.32 2.57 15.60
N GLU A 217 -11.00 1.69 16.31
CA GLU A 217 -10.55 0.34 16.60
C GLU A 217 -11.49 -0.67 15.96
N THR A 218 -10.93 -1.72 15.37
CA THR A 218 -11.72 -2.87 14.91
C THR A 218 -12.20 -3.70 16.09
N ARG A 219 -13.24 -4.51 15.86
CA ARG A 219 -13.71 -5.53 16.77
C ARG A 219 -13.78 -6.85 16.00
N ASN A 220 -12.80 -7.69 16.22
CA ASN A 220 -12.62 -8.94 15.49
C ASN A 220 -12.71 -10.14 16.42
N ASP A 221 -13.45 -11.16 16.01
CA ASP A 221 -13.57 -12.42 16.76
C ASP A 221 -12.25 -13.22 16.77
N VAL A 222 -11.44 -13.05 15.72
CA VAL A 222 -10.18 -13.80 15.50
C VAL A 222 -9.13 -12.87 14.89
N GLY A 223 -7.88 -13.04 15.30
CA GLY A 223 -6.72 -12.36 14.67
C GLY A 223 -6.42 -10.98 15.26
N GLY A 224 -6.96 -10.70 16.44
CA GLY A 224 -6.70 -9.45 17.16
C GLY A 224 -7.36 -8.21 16.55
N ASP A 225 -7.48 -7.18 17.36
CA ASP A 225 -7.99 -5.88 16.97
C ASP A 225 -6.87 -5.01 16.37
N PHE A 226 -7.25 -4.04 15.57
CA PHE A 226 -6.37 -3.06 14.95
C PHE A 226 -6.91 -1.65 15.19
N GLY A 227 -6.03 -0.72 15.50
CA GLY A 227 -6.41 0.66 15.75
C GLY A 227 -5.71 1.64 14.83
N ILE A 228 -6.46 2.66 14.37
CA ILE A 228 -5.93 3.83 13.68
C ILE A 228 -6.23 5.05 14.55
N TYR A 229 -5.20 5.85 14.82
CA TYR A 229 -5.31 7.04 15.66
C TYR A 229 -4.73 8.25 14.94
N THR A 230 -5.45 9.36 14.93
CA THR A 230 -4.89 10.63 14.46
C THR A 230 -4.03 11.29 15.53
N LEU A 231 -2.83 11.71 15.13
CA LEU A 231 -1.91 12.50 15.97
C LEU A 231 -2.05 14.00 15.72
N ALA A 232 -2.76 14.41 14.66
CA ALA A 232 -3.02 15.81 14.36
C ALA A 232 -4.11 16.38 15.31
N ASN A 233 -3.94 17.62 15.71
CA ASN A 233 -4.94 18.40 16.46
C ASN A 233 -5.91 19.08 15.51
#